data_1b12beccc54e75d31b405908e193a3ff
#
_entry.id   1b12beccc54e75d31b405908e193a3ff
#
_cell.length_a   1.000
_cell.length_b   1.000
_cell.length_c   1.000
_cell.angle_alpha   90.00
_cell.angle_beta   90.00
_cell.angle_gamma   90.00
#
_symmetry.space_group_name_H-M   'P 1'
#
loop_
_entity.id
_entity.type
_entity.pdbx_description
1 polymer ?
#
loop_
_entity_poly.entity_id
_entity_poly.type
_entity_poly.pdbx_seq_one_letter_code
_entity_poly.pdbx_strand_id
1 'polypeptide(L)'
;NLQRENIKPSEKAFAYRMKLEAMKQQGKRNDLTFRQVGEKLANRLDTISNQHDMSLDFKNPTLETSKIEPFTNENGEWGMQNVIRPERINSNKELAIQLGESQKQVERYIRLTYLIPKILDMVDEGKTAFTIAVELSYLKEEEQYELHAVMDLEQCTPSLSQANRLKRMSQKGELDMDEMYNILG
;
A
#
# COMPACT_ATOMS: atom_id res chain seq x y z
N ASN A 1 -12.79 -1.23 -16.17
CA ASN A 1 -13.62 -2.45 -16.24
C ASN A 1 -13.93 -3.08 -14.87
N LEU A 2 -14.22 -2.25 -13.85
CA LEU A 2 -14.68 -2.69 -12.53
C LEU A 2 -16.22 -2.92 -12.48
N GLN A 3 -16.88 -2.92 -13.63
CA GLN A 3 -18.34 -3.07 -13.74
C GLN A 3 -18.82 -4.50 -13.97
N ARG A 4 -17.93 -5.51 -13.88
CA ARG A 4 -18.36 -6.91 -13.89
C ARG A 4 -18.85 -7.29 -12.49
N GLU A 5 -20.10 -7.76 -12.40
CA GLU A 5 -20.73 -8.16 -11.14
C GLU A 5 -20.01 -9.33 -10.40
N ASN A 6 -19.10 -10.04 -11.06
CA ASN A 6 -18.30 -11.14 -10.49
C ASN A 6 -16.81 -10.99 -10.83
N ILE A 7 -16.13 -10.07 -10.13
CA ILE A 7 -14.67 -9.96 -10.21
C ILE A 7 -14.06 -11.03 -9.31
N LYS A 8 -13.16 -11.85 -9.87
CA LYS A 8 -12.44 -12.88 -9.10
C LYS A 8 -11.56 -12.25 -8.01
N PRO A 9 -11.37 -12.94 -6.86
CA PRO A 9 -10.49 -12.47 -5.80
C PRO A 9 -9.07 -12.14 -6.27
N SER A 10 -8.50 -12.95 -7.18
CA SER A 10 -7.18 -12.72 -7.77
C SER A 10 -7.14 -11.43 -8.60
N GLU A 11 -8.11 -11.21 -9.48
CA GLU A 11 -8.19 -10.01 -10.31
C GLU A 11 -8.25 -8.73 -9.43
N LYS A 12 -9.06 -8.78 -8.36
CA LYS A 12 -9.19 -7.69 -7.40
C LYS A 12 -7.88 -7.45 -6.67
N ALA A 13 -7.18 -8.51 -6.27
CA ALA A 13 -5.90 -8.44 -5.60
C ALA A 13 -4.82 -7.75 -6.45
N PHE A 14 -4.67 -8.17 -7.71
CA PHE A 14 -3.71 -7.56 -8.63
C PHE A 14 -4.08 -6.13 -9.00
N ALA A 15 -5.36 -5.81 -9.20
CA ALA A 15 -5.82 -4.44 -9.47
C ALA A 15 -5.48 -3.50 -8.31
N TYR A 16 -5.68 -3.93 -7.06
CA TYR A 16 -5.35 -3.13 -5.88
C TYR A 16 -3.85 -2.93 -5.73
N ARG A 17 -3.05 -3.97 -5.96
CA ARG A 17 -1.59 -3.87 -5.94
C ARG A 17 -1.07 -2.90 -6.99
N MET A 18 -1.52 -3.01 -8.25
CA MET A 18 -1.13 -2.10 -9.32
C MET A 18 -1.50 -0.65 -9.01
N LYS A 19 -2.72 -0.42 -8.49
CA LYS A 19 -3.16 0.93 -8.12
C LYS A 19 -2.33 1.50 -6.98
N LEU A 20 -2.01 0.70 -5.96
CA LEU A 20 -1.13 1.10 -4.86
C LEU A 20 0.27 1.46 -5.34
N GLU A 21 0.84 0.66 -6.25
CA GLU A 21 2.16 0.92 -6.82
C GLU A 21 2.17 2.21 -7.64
N ALA A 22 1.13 2.44 -8.44
CA ALA A 22 0.97 3.69 -9.20
C ALA A 22 0.90 4.92 -8.28
N MET A 23 0.14 4.85 -7.18
CA MET A 23 0.05 5.92 -6.18
C MET A 23 1.40 6.20 -5.51
N LYS A 24 2.16 5.16 -5.16
CA LYS A 24 3.51 5.32 -4.60
C LYS A 24 4.50 5.97 -5.57
N GLN A 25 4.36 5.70 -6.87
CA GLN A 25 5.21 6.33 -7.90
C GLN A 25 4.83 7.79 -8.15
N GLN A 26 3.54 8.13 -8.10
CA GLN A 26 3.08 9.52 -8.24
C GLN A 26 3.59 10.40 -7.10
N GLY A 27 3.58 9.90 -5.84
CA GLY A 27 4.13 10.64 -4.69
C GLY A 27 5.63 10.95 -4.82
N LYS A 28 6.41 10.08 -5.45
CA LYS A 28 7.83 10.34 -5.72
C LYS A 28 8.05 11.42 -6.80
N ARG A 29 7.19 11.49 -7.80
CA ARG A 29 7.29 12.51 -8.87
C ARG A 29 6.88 13.91 -8.38
N ASN A 30 5.90 14.02 -7.52
CA ASN A 30 5.49 15.30 -6.94
C ASN A 30 6.59 15.95 -6.09
N ASP A 31 7.36 15.16 -5.32
CA ASP A 31 8.50 15.67 -4.55
C ASP A 31 9.59 16.29 -5.44
N LEU A 32 9.89 15.66 -6.58
CA LEU A 32 10.90 16.17 -7.52
C LEU A 32 10.42 17.44 -8.25
N THR A 33 9.15 17.50 -8.65
CA THR A 33 8.60 18.64 -9.39
C THR A 33 8.43 19.87 -8.47
N PHE A 34 7.99 19.66 -7.24
CA PHE A 34 7.82 20.74 -6.27
C PHE A 34 9.15 21.33 -5.81
N ARG A 35 10.19 20.50 -5.63
CA ARG A 35 11.54 20.95 -5.27
C ARG A 35 12.19 21.73 -6.40
N GLN A 36 12.09 21.24 -7.65
CA GLN A 36 12.64 21.94 -8.82
C GLN A 36 11.90 23.24 -9.15
N VAL A 37 10.57 23.27 -8.94
CA VAL A 37 9.78 24.49 -9.11
C VAL A 37 10.07 25.46 -7.97
N GLY A 38 10.23 25.00 -6.74
CA GLY A 38 10.62 25.81 -5.59
C GLY A 38 11.99 26.45 -5.77
N GLU A 39 13.00 25.69 -6.21
CA GLU A 39 14.35 26.24 -6.49
C GLU A 39 14.34 27.23 -7.66
N LYS A 40 13.56 26.96 -8.71
CA LYS A 40 13.41 27.90 -9.85
C LYS A 40 12.68 29.19 -9.46
N LEU A 41 11.68 29.10 -8.56
CA LEU A 41 10.97 30.26 -8.03
C LEU A 41 11.84 31.06 -7.07
N ALA A 42 12.61 30.42 -6.20
CA ALA A 42 13.55 31.09 -5.31
C ALA A 42 14.63 31.85 -6.09
N ASN A 43 15.24 31.21 -7.09
CA ASN A 43 16.23 31.85 -7.96
C ASN A 43 15.63 33.02 -8.81
N ARG A 44 14.34 32.95 -9.12
CA ARG A 44 13.64 34.03 -9.83
C ARG A 44 13.28 35.19 -8.92
N LEU A 45 12.93 34.91 -7.67
CA LEU A 45 12.66 35.92 -6.65
C LEU A 45 13.93 36.68 -6.26
N ASP A 46 15.08 36.01 -6.13
CA ASP A 46 16.38 36.63 -5.92
C ASP A 46 16.80 37.56 -7.07
N THR A 47 16.37 37.25 -8.30
CA THR A 47 16.64 38.08 -9.49
C THR A 47 15.70 39.28 -9.56
N ILE A 48 14.49 39.19 -9.01
CA ILE A 48 13.47 40.27 -9.00
C ILE A 48 13.65 41.20 -7.81
N SER A 49 14.15 40.73 -6.66
CA SER A 49 14.42 41.60 -5.48
C SER A 49 15.53 42.61 -5.74
N ASN A 50 16.31 42.43 -6.80
CA ASN A 50 17.33 43.43 -7.24
C ASN A 50 16.83 44.45 -8.25
N GLN A 51 15.55 44.43 -8.64
CA GLN A 51 14.94 45.43 -9.54
C GLN A 51 13.51 45.78 -9.06
N HIS A 52 13.40 46.86 -8.33
CA HIS A 52 12.24 47.75 -8.17
C HIS A 52 10.85 47.20 -7.89
N ASP A 53 10.37 47.52 -6.66
CA ASP A 53 9.04 48.06 -6.32
C ASP A 53 7.89 47.78 -7.31
N MET A 54 7.05 46.79 -6.98
CA MET A 54 5.64 46.77 -7.39
C MET A 54 4.83 45.82 -6.50
N SER A 55 3.84 46.40 -5.82
CA SER A 55 2.78 45.71 -5.11
C SER A 55 1.93 44.88 -6.06
N LEU A 56 1.92 43.58 -5.90
CA LEU A 56 1.01 42.67 -6.61
C LEU A 56 -0.01 42.08 -5.64
N ASP A 57 -1.26 42.57 -5.76
CA ASP A 57 -2.45 41.99 -5.13
C ASP A 57 -2.70 40.57 -5.67
N PHE A 58 -2.36 39.56 -4.90
CA PHE A 58 -2.78 38.19 -5.18
C PHE A 58 -4.11 37.92 -4.48
N LYS A 59 -5.22 38.09 -5.19
CA LYS A 59 -6.50 37.49 -4.80
C LYS A 59 -6.47 36.00 -5.15
N ASN A 60 -6.36 35.20 -4.12
CA ASN A 60 -6.29 33.73 -4.21
C ASN A 60 -7.69 33.10 -4.10
N PRO A 61 -8.07 32.14 -4.96
CA PRO A 61 -9.26 31.33 -4.72
C PRO A 61 -8.91 30.13 -3.82
N THR A 62 -9.53 30.13 -2.67
CA THR A 62 -9.90 29.00 -1.80
C THR A 62 -9.22 27.65 -2.05
N LEU A 63 -8.09 27.44 -1.40
CA LEU A 63 -7.70 26.14 -0.84
C LEU A 63 -7.68 26.33 0.68
N GLU A 64 -8.46 25.50 1.40
CA GLU A 64 -8.36 25.44 2.85
C GLU A 64 -6.97 24.90 3.22
N THR A 65 -6.02 25.79 3.33
CA THR A 65 -4.64 25.49 3.68
C THR A 65 -4.40 25.92 5.11
N SER A 66 -3.86 24.99 5.88
CA SER A 66 -3.15 25.24 7.12
C SER A 66 -2.43 26.59 7.07
N LYS A 67 -2.75 27.47 8.02
CA LYS A 67 -2.12 28.78 8.18
C LYS A 67 -0.61 28.63 8.32
N ILE A 68 0.10 29.12 7.33
CA ILE A 68 1.55 29.33 7.41
C ILE A 68 1.73 30.73 7.98
N GLU A 69 2.16 30.85 9.23
CA GLU A 69 2.51 32.13 9.82
C GLU A 69 4.02 32.32 9.76
N PRO A 70 4.51 33.40 9.13
CA PRO A 70 5.93 33.71 9.15
C PRO A 70 6.33 34.16 10.56
N PHE A 71 7.48 33.70 11.06
CA PHE A 71 8.05 34.15 12.31
C PHE A 71 9.44 34.74 12.06
N THR A 72 9.81 35.71 12.89
CA THR A 72 11.18 36.24 13.00
C THR A 72 11.78 35.74 14.29
N ASN A 73 13.00 35.18 14.24
CA ASN A 73 13.73 34.81 15.44
C ASN A 73 14.32 36.07 16.13
N GLU A 74 14.84 35.90 17.35
CA GLU A 74 15.42 36.98 18.15
C GLU A 74 16.61 37.69 17.47
N ASN A 75 17.15 37.11 16.39
CA ASN A 75 18.24 37.63 15.58
C ASN A 75 17.75 38.36 14.30
N GLY A 76 16.44 38.52 14.11
CA GLY A 76 15.86 39.19 12.96
C GLY A 76 15.84 38.39 11.68
N GLU A 77 16.12 37.07 11.73
CA GLU A 77 16.07 36.19 10.59
C GLU A 77 14.65 35.66 10.39
N TRP A 78 14.18 35.67 9.15
CA TRP A 78 12.90 35.10 8.74
C TRP A 78 12.98 33.59 8.63
N GLY A 79 12.10 32.89 9.32
CA GLY A 79 11.98 31.43 9.25
C GLY A 79 10.53 30.99 9.07
N MET A 80 10.33 29.86 8.45
CA MET A 80 9.04 29.16 8.45
C MET A 80 9.04 28.12 9.56
N GLN A 81 8.30 28.38 10.63
CA GLN A 81 8.06 27.39 11.68
C GLN A 81 6.78 26.59 11.35
N ASN A 82 6.91 25.29 11.46
CA ASN A 82 5.84 24.33 11.25
C ASN A 82 5.21 24.35 9.85
N VAL A 83 5.96 23.87 8.87
CA VAL A 83 5.30 23.11 7.81
C VAL A 83 4.63 21.94 8.54
N ILE A 84 3.32 22.03 8.81
CA ILE A 84 2.50 20.87 9.07
C ILE A 84 2.70 20.03 7.82
N ARG A 85 3.62 19.05 7.91
CA ARG A 85 3.73 18.05 6.86
C ARG A 85 2.35 17.44 6.76
N PRO A 86 1.66 17.53 5.61
CA PRO A 86 0.39 16.86 5.47
C PRO A 86 0.64 15.44 5.98
N GLU A 87 -0.18 15.01 6.94
CA GLU A 87 -0.09 13.65 7.47
C GLU A 87 0.13 12.76 6.26
N ARG A 88 1.26 12.05 6.20
CA ARG A 88 1.50 11.13 5.07
C ARG A 88 0.40 10.11 5.17
N ILE A 89 -0.70 10.37 4.49
CA ILE A 89 -1.83 9.45 4.42
C ILE A 89 -1.20 8.17 3.89
N ASN A 90 -1.22 7.14 4.72
CA ASN A 90 -0.69 5.84 4.33
C ASN A 90 -1.38 5.47 3.01
N SER A 91 -0.59 5.21 1.96
CA SER A 91 -1.12 4.95 0.61
C SER A 91 -2.19 3.85 0.60
N ASN A 92 -2.14 2.92 1.55
CA ASN A 92 -3.19 1.90 1.74
C ASN A 92 -4.50 2.53 2.25
N LYS A 93 -4.43 3.52 3.14
CA LYS A 93 -5.60 4.24 3.66
C LYS A 93 -6.25 5.09 2.56
N GLU A 94 -5.44 5.77 1.77
CA GLU A 94 -5.92 6.56 0.65
C GLU A 94 -6.57 5.69 -0.43
N LEU A 95 -5.93 4.55 -0.76
CA LEU A 95 -6.49 3.57 -1.68
C LEU A 95 -7.83 3.01 -1.18
N ALA A 96 -7.93 2.71 0.11
CA ALA A 96 -9.16 2.22 0.74
C ALA A 96 -10.31 3.23 0.61
N ILE A 97 -10.03 4.51 0.86
CA ILE A 97 -11.02 5.60 0.70
C ILE A 97 -11.50 5.67 -0.76
N GLN A 98 -10.59 5.63 -1.74
CA GLN A 98 -10.92 5.68 -3.17
C GLN A 98 -11.75 4.48 -3.64
N LEU A 99 -11.61 3.32 -2.99
CA LEU A 99 -12.30 2.09 -3.31
C LEU A 99 -13.61 1.91 -2.52
N GLY A 100 -13.85 2.74 -1.50
CA GLY A 100 -14.98 2.57 -0.59
C GLY A 100 -14.88 1.31 0.29
N GLU A 101 -13.65 0.80 0.51
CA GLU A 101 -13.38 -0.39 1.32
C GLU A 101 -12.61 -0.06 2.60
N SER A 102 -12.56 -1.00 3.55
CA SER A 102 -11.70 -0.82 4.71
C SER A 102 -10.23 -1.04 4.34
N GLN A 103 -9.32 -0.31 5.00
CA GLN A 103 -7.87 -0.49 4.81
C GLN A 103 -7.44 -1.95 5.01
N LYS A 104 -7.97 -2.63 6.03
CA LYS A 104 -7.67 -4.04 6.31
C LYS A 104 -8.11 -4.96 5.16
N GLN A 105 -9.23 -4.65 4.52
CA GLN A 105 -9.72 -5.44 3.39
C GLN A 105 -8.81 -5.26 2.16
N VAL A 106 -8.41 -4.03 1.87
CA VAL A 106 -7.43 -3.74 0.80
C VAL A 106 -6.11 -4.47 1.04
N GLU A 107 -5.58 -4.42 2.27
CA GLU A 107 -4.35 -5.13 2.64
C GLU A 107 -4.47 -6.64 2.46
N ARG A 108 -5.60 -7.23 2.83
CA ARG A 108 -5.87 -8.66 2.63
C ARG A 108 -5.93 -9.05 1.16
N TYR A 109 -6.57 -8.25 0.30
CA TYR A 109 -6.55 -8.50 -1.14
C TYR A 109 -5.14 -8.41 -1.71
N ILE A 110 -4.40 -7.35 -1.37
CA ILE A 110 -3.00 -7.21 -1.81
C ILE A 110 -2.17 -8.41 -1.34
N ARG A 111 -2.45 -8.92 -0.14
CA ARG A 111 -1.73 -10.08 0.40
C ARG A 111 -1.91 -11.34 -0.44
N LEU A 112 -3.05 -11.55 -1.10
CA LEU A 112 -3.26 -12.68 -2.00
C LEU A 112 -2.27 -12.72 -3.16
N THR A 113 -1.70 -11.59 -3.58
CA THR A 113 -0.71 -11.54 -4.67
C THR A 113 0.63 -12.20 -4.34
N TYR A 114 0.81 -12.64 -3.10
CA TYR A 114 1.99 -13.41 -2.65
C TYR A 114 1.75 -14.92 -2.66
N LEU A 115 0.57 -15.36 -3.07
CA LEU A 115 0.28 -16.78 -3.26
C LEU A 115 0.84 -17.26 -4.59
N ILE A 116 1.24 -18.54 -4.61
CA ILE A 116 1.54 -19.23 -5.87
C ILE A 116 0.27 -19.36 -6.73
N PRO A 117 0.40 -19.37 -8.05
CA PRO A 117 -0.76 -19.41 -8.96
C PRO A 117 -1.75 -20.53 -8.63
N LYS A 118 -1.27 -21.74 -8.31
CA LYS A 118 -2.10 -22.89 -8.00
C LYS A 118 -3.04 -22.67 -6.81
N ILE A 119 -2.53 -22.11 -5.72
CA ILE A 119 -3.37 -21.80 -4.52
C ILE A 119 -4.30 -20.62 -4.82
N LEU A 120 -3.85 -19.67 -5.62
CA LEU A 120 -4.68 -18.52 -6.01
C LEU A 120 -5.86 -18.96 -6.91
N ASP A 121 -5.63 -19.91 -7.83
CA ASP A 121 -6.70 -20.52 -8.63
C ASP A 121 -7.72 -21.25 -7.76
N MET A 122 -7.28 -21.96 -6.71
CA MET A 122 -8.18 -22.59 -5.75
C MET A 122 -9.07 -21.56 -5.00
N VAL A 123 -8.56 -20.36 -4.76
CA VAL A 123 -9.37 -19.27 -4.16
C VAL A 123 -10.40 -18.77 -5.16
N ASP A 124 -10.02 -18.60 -6.43
CA ASP A 124 -10.92 -18.15 -7.50
C ASP A 124 -12.03 -19.15 -7.81
N GLU A 125 -11.73 -20.44 -7.65
CA GLU A 125 -12.68 -21.53 -7.80
C GLU A 125 -13.56 -21.76 -6.55
N GLY A 126 -13.28 -21.05 -5.45
CA GLY A 126 -14.01 -21.19 -4.19
C GLY A 126 -13.65 -22.46 -3.40
N LYS A 127 -12.62 -23.20 -3.79
CA LYS A 127 -12.11 -24.39 -3.07
C LYS A 127 -11.43 -24.02 -1.76
N THR A 128 -10.78 -22.87 -1.74
CA THR A 128 -10.12 -22.33 -0.53
C THR A 128 -10.77 -21.01 -0.15
N ALA A 129 -11.17 -20.87 1.12
CA ALA A 129 -11.77 -19.64 1.60
C ALA A 129 -10.75 -18.48 1.61
N PHE A 130 -11.20 -17.28 1.29
CA PHE A 130 -10.38 -16.06 1.23
C PHE A 130 -9.54 -15.84 2.50
N THR A 131 -10.13 -16.03 3.68
CA THR A 131 -9.43 -15.86 4.97
C THR A 131 -8.30 -16.84 5.17
N ILE A 132 -8.48 -18.10 4.74
CA ILE A 132 -7.46 -19.14 4.78
C ILE A 132 -6.31 -18.79 3.83
N ALA A 133 -6.63 -18.40 2.62
CA ALA A 133 -5.66 -17.99 1.60
C ALA A 133 -4.78 -16.82 2.08
N VAL A 134 -5.36 -15.83 2.77
CA VAL A 134 -4.59 -14.74 3.38
C VAL A 134 -3.58 -15.26 4.40
N GLU A 135 -3.93 -16.23 5.23
CA GLU A 135 -2.98 -16.83 6.19
C GLU A 135 -1.88 -17.65 5.46
N LEU A 136 -2.23 -18.41 4.43
CA LEU A 136 -1.28 -19.18 3.63
C LEU A 136 -0.30 -18.29 2.85
N SER A 137 -0.69 -17.07 2.49
CA SER A 137 0.19 -16.12 1.81
C SER A 137 1.39 -15.63 2.64
N TYR A 138 1.45 -15.98 3.92
CA TYR A 138 2.60 -15.70 4.78
C TYR A 138 3.68 -16.79 4.75
N LEU A 139 3.39 -17.95 4.14
CA LEU A 139 4.35 -19.01 3.90
C LEU A 139 5.34 -18.58 2.81
N LYS A 140 6.55 -19.14 2.84
CA LYS A 140 7.51 -18.98 1.75
C LYS A 140 6.98 -19.64 0.49
N GLU A 141 7.46 -19.22 -0.66
CA GLU A 141 7.01 -19.74 -1.94
C GLU A 141 7.22 -21.27 -2.06
N GLU A 142 8.37 -21.76 -1.61
CA GLU A 142 8.70 -23.19 -1.56
C GLU A 142 7.73 -23.97 -0.67
N GLU A 143 7.47 -23.48 0.53
CA GLU A 143 6.51 -24.07 1.48
C GLU A 143 5.07 -24.10 0.91
N GLN A 144 4.70 -23.11 0.10
CA GLN A 144 3.39 -23.10 -0.57
C GLN A 144 3.27 -24.18 -1.63
N TYR A 145 4.35 -24.46 -2.40
CA TYR A 145 4.35 -25.56 -3.36
C TYR A 145 4.28 -26.92 -2.67
N GLU A 146 5.01 -27.12 -1.59
CA GLU A 146 4.97 -28.33 -0.76
C GLU A 146 3.58 -28.53 -0.16
N LEU A 147 3.02 -27.49 0.45
CA LEU A 147 1.66 -27.52 1.00
C LEU A 147 0.63 -27.87 -0.06
N HIS A 148 0.73 -27.30 -1.27
CA HIS A 148 -0.19 -27.63 -2.35
C HIS A 148 -0.08 -29.10 -2.73
N ALA A 149 1.14 -29.68 -2.77
CA ALA A 149 1.33 -31.09 -3.06
C ALA A 149 0.69 -31.98 -1.98
N VAL A 150 0.82 -31.61 -0.69
CA VAL A 150 0.17 -32.33 0.41
C VAL A 150 -1.36 -32.21 0.33
N MET A 151 -1.89 -31.03 0.00
CA MET A 151 -3.33 -30.82 -0.19
C MET A 151 -3.89 -31.68 -1.34
N ASP A 152 -3.13 -31.84 -2.43
CA ASP A 152 -3.51 -32.69 -3.57
C ASP A 152 -3.50 -34.17 -3.20
N LEU A 153 -2.52 -34.62 -2.40
CA LEU A 153 -2.42 -36.01 -1.95
C LEU A 153 -3.52 -36.38 -0.97
N GLU A 154 -3.75 -35.53 0.03
CA GLU A 154 -4.75 -35.73 1.08
C GLU A 154 -6.17 -35.35 0.62
N GLN A 155 -6.33 -34.80 -0.59
CA GLN A 155 -7.61 -34.33 -1.13
C GLN A 155 -8.36 -33.43 -0.16
N CYS A 156 -7.62 -32.61 0.62
CA CYS A 156 -8.16 -31.71 1.63
C CYS A 156 -7.63 -30.30 1.49
N THR A 157 -8.38 -29.35 2.03
CA THR A 157 -7.94 -27.96 2.16
C THR A 157 -7.83 -27.63 3.64
N PRO A 158 -6.80 -26.89 4.08
CA PRO A 158 -6.62 -26.58 5.48
C PRO A 158 -7.77 -25.74 6.03
N SER A 159 -8.15 -26.01 7.26
CA SER A 159 -9.01 -25.13 8.04
C SER A 159 -8.27 -23.85 8.44
N LEU A 160 -8.99 -22.83 8.92
CA LEU A 160 -8.38 -21.59 9.38
C LEU A 160 -7.39 -21.81 10.55
N SER A 161 -7.69 -22.76 11.45
CA SER A 161 -6.80 -23.11 12.56
C SER A 161 -5.52 -23.78 12.09
N GLN A 162 -5.61 -24.70 11.12
CA GLN A 162 -4.46 -25.33 10.48
C GLN A 162 -3.61 -24.32 9.71
N ALA A 163 -4.22 -23.40 8.93
CA ALA A 163 -3.51 -22.34 8.22
C ALA A 163 -2.75 -21.42 9.19
N ASN A 164 -3.35 -21.06 10.32
CA ASN A 164 -2.68 -20.29 11.36
C ASN A 164 -1.52 -21.06 12.01
N ARG A 165 -1.63 -22.38 12.17
CA ARG A 165 -0.55 -23.23 12.68
C ARG A 165 0.61 -23.29 11.67
N LEU A 166 0.32 -23.57 10.41
CA LEU A 166 1.30 -23.57 9.32
C LEU A 166 2.06 -22.25 9.25
N LYS A 167 1.35 -21.11 9.25
CA LYS A 167 1.97 -19.78 9.28
C LYS A 167 2.94 -19.60 10.46
N ARG A 168 2.53 -19.97 11.66
CA ARG A 168 3.38 -19.85 12.87
C ARG A 168 4.64 -20.69 12.78
N MET A 169 4.54 -21.91 12.22
CA MET A 169 5.69 -22.81 12.04
C MET A 169 6.62 -22.30 10.95
N SER A 170 6.08 -21.80 9.81
CA SER A 170 6.86 -21.14 8.77
C SER A 170 7.64 -19.94 9.32
N GLN A 171 7.01 -19.09 10.16
CA GLN A 171 7.67 -17.94 10.78
C GLN A 171 8.81 -18.31 11.73
N LYS A 172 8.73 -19.51 12.35
CA LYS A 172 9.82 -20.06 13.17
C LYS A 172 10.90 -20.78 12.38
N GLY A 173 10.62 -21.09 11.11
CA GLY A 173 11.48 -21.92 10.28
C GLY A 173 11.44 -23.41 10.62
N GLU A 174 10.37 -23.85 11.26
CA GLU A 174 10.15 -25.23 11.73
C GLU A 174 9.17 -25.99 10.83
N LEU A 175 8.72 -25.39 9.72
CA LEU A 175 7.75 -26.01 8.82
C LEU A 175 8.48 -26.86 7.78
N ASP A 176 8.19 -28.14 7.80
CA ASP A 176 8.61 -29.12 6.81
C ASP A 176 7.40 -29.92 6.27
N MET A 177 7.64 -30.80 5.31
CA MET A 177 6.62 -31.60 4.68
C MET A 177 5.93 -32.57 5.63
N ASP A 178 6.68 -33.16 6.57
CA ASP A 178 6.15 -34.10 7.56
C ASP A 178 5.19 -33.39 8.52
N GLU A 179 5.54 -32.17 8.94
CA GLU A 179 4.66 -31.32 9.75
C GLU A 179 3.41 -30.86 9.00
N MET A 180 3.52 -30.61 7.68
CA MET A 180 2.34 -30.30 6.87
C MET A 180 1.37 -31.49 6.83
N TYR A 181 1.88 -32.71 6.65
CA TYR A 181 1.06 -33.92 6.75
C TYR A 181 0.42 -34.09 8.13
N ASN A 182 1.17 -33.90 9.20
CA ASN A 182 0.67 -33.97 10.58
C ASN A 182 -0.41 -32.94 10.89
N ILE A 183 -0.39 -31.79 10.19
CA ILE A 183 -1.37 -30.73 10.39
C ILE A 183 -2.64 -30.96 9.57
N LEU A 184 -2.50 -31.51 8.38
CA LEU A 184 -3.62 -31.70 7.42
C LEU A 184 -4.33 -33.04 7.60
N GLY A 185 -3.60 -34.11 7.94
CA GLY A 185 -4.13 -35.44 8.24
C GLY A 185 -4.65 -35.54 9.66
#